data_e3d204136b5bbab2deb18e4e0152deaa
#
_entry.id   e3d204136b5bbab2deb18e4e0152deaa
#
_cell.length_a   1.000
_cell.length_b   1.000
_cell.length_c   1.000
_cell.angle_alpha   90.00
_cell.angle_beta   90.00
_cell.angle_gamma   90.00
#
_symmetry.space_group_name_H-M   'P 1'
#
loop_
_entity.id
_entity.type
_entity.pdbx_description
1 polymer ?
#
loop_
_entity_poly.entity_id
_entity_poly.type
_entity_poly.pdbx_seq_one_letter_code
_entity_poly.pdbx_strand_id
1 'polypeptide(L)'
;VDKNPAKQFPHFADDRNDVKACGLTQESSRVSRLLYLAQAVREDPLQQLGTLLDKLGIGRSQFYKDKAALEDVGFKFVYSKAKGFRITEDKLTPITGLSVSDRLILMIALEQLCQAGDGTLAAMAVEAGRKLVGGLPTPFRDEMSQSFETMVTSTLGVKAIIWSTLRDCILAQQRTRILYTRSGTWDQRWREVDPRYIYMRDRTLYLYARTADEIPAKWKVFRLSRMARVEATGISVNWKPGDDGDFARKKRNAFGAFIGADTHTVTVRFRGEAAHYVRERQWHASDVKREEPGGALLYQVTVAEPMEVVRWARQFGEEAEILDISALSEASQDEE
;
A
#
# COMPACT_ATOMS: atom_id res chain seq x y z
N VAL A 1 1.67 48.34 1.39
CA VAL A 1 0.30 48.09 1.84
C VAL A 1 -0.03 46.62 1.53
N ASP A 2 0.06 45.85 2.59
CA ASP A 2 -0.28 44.41 2.68
C ASP A 2 -1.73 44.12 2.35
N LYS A 3 -2.00 43.01 1.69
CA LYS A 3 -3.20 42.18 1.96
C LYS A 3 -3.03 40.75 1.40
N ASN A 4 -2.70 39.86 2.30
CA ASN A 4 -2.79 38.43 2.14
C ASN A 4 -4.27 37.98 2.28
N PRO A 5 -4.90 37.25 1.33
CA PRO A 5 -6.19 36.62 1.55
C PRO A 5 -5.97 35.15 1.97
N ALA A 6 -6.05 34.91 3.29
CA ALA A 6 -6.28 33.59 3.82
C ALA A 6 -7.60 33.04 3.24
N LYS A 7 -7.54 31.92 2.54
CA LYS A 7 -8.70 31.16 2.07
C LYS A 7 -9.42 30.59 3.29
N GLN A 8 -10.55 31.18 3.64
CA GLN A 8 -11.52 30.62 4.57
C GLN A 8 -12.17 29.38 3.94
N PHE A 9 -12.00 28.24 4.58
CA PHE A 9 -12.89 27.10 4.35
C PHE A 9 -14.26 27.45 4.92
N PRO A 10 -15.38 27.11 4.27
CA PRO A 10 -16.70 27.37 4.82
C PRO A 10 -16.88 26.56 6.09
N HIS A 11 -17.04 27.25 7.22
CA HIS A 11 -17.62 26.68 8.42
C HIS A 11 -19.03 26.22 8.08
N PHE A 12 -19.30 24.93 8.20
CA PHE A 12 -20.67 24.44 8.30
C PHE A 12 -21.22 24.97 9.60
N ALA A 13 -22.08 25.98 9.46
CA ALA A 13 -22.85 26.53 10.56
C ALA A 13 -23.79 25.44 11.13
N ASP A 14 -23.93 25.45 12.43
CA ASP A 14 -24.79 24.60 13.25
C ASP A 14 -26.27 24.94 12.96
N ASP A 15 -26.82 24.46 11.86
CA ASP A 15 -28.22 24.63 11.46
C ASP A 15 -29.04 23.43 11.93
N ARG A 16 -29.25 23.35 13.25
CA ARG A 16 -30.22 22.42 13.86
C ARG A 16 -31.68 22.72 13.54
N ASN A 17 -31.97 23.78 12.81
CA ASN A 17 -33.35 24.23 12.50
C ASN A 17 -33.74 24.11 11.02
N ASP A 18 -32.86 23.91 10.08
CA ASP A 18 -33.20 23.92 8.65
C ASP A 18 -33.66 22.57 8.08
N VAL A 19 -33.58 21.47 8.83
CA VAL A 19 -34.09 20.16 8.38
C VAL A 19 -35.63 20.12 8.30
N LYS A 20 -36.33 21.12 8.85
CA LYS A 20 -37.80 21.22 8.75
C LYS A 20 -38.33 22.01 7.54
N ALA A 21 -37.48 22.69 6.80
CA ALA A 21 -37.89 23.55 5.69
C ALA A 21 -37.82 22.92 4.30
N CYS A 22 -37.14 21.78 4.15
CA CYS A 22 -37.13 21.04 2.90
C CYS A 22 -38.10 19.87 3.01
N GLY A 23 -39.17 19.87 2.22
CA GLY A 23 -40.28 18.89 2.23
C GLY A 23 -39.82 17.46 1.83
N LEU A 24 -38.82 16.94 2.52
CA LEU A 24 -38.34 15.56 2.40
C LEU A 24 -39.37 14.63 3.05
N THR A 25 -39.82 13.65 2.31
CA THR A 25 -40.72 12.60 2.82
C THR A 25 -40.08 11.86 3.99
N GLN A 26 -40.89 11.22 4.84
CA GLN A 26 -40.39 10.43 5.98
C GLN A 26 -39.39 9.35 5.55
N GLU A 27 -39.46 8.87 4.31
CA GLU A 27 -38.54 7.89 3.69
C GLU A 27 -37.18 8.50 3.34
N SER A 28 -37.12 9.72 2.81
CA SER A 28 -35.85 10.40 2.51
C SER A 28 -35.04 10.70 3.77
N SER A 29 -35.74 11.04 4.88
CA SER A 29 -35.06 11.22 6.17
C SER A 29 -34.54 9.92 6.75
N ARG A 30 -35.20 8.78 6.49
CA ARG A 30 -34.72 7.44 6.89
C ARG A 30 -33.48 7.03 6.10
N VAL A 31 -33.47 7.20 4.78
CA VAL A 31 -32.31 6.87 3.93
C VAL A 31 -31.09 7.72 4.33
N SER A 32 -31.28 9.04 4.51
CA SER A 32 -30.20 9.91 4.98
C SER A 32 -29.63 9.45 6.31
N ARG A 33 -30.47 9.08 7.27
CA ARG A 33 -30.03 8.58 8.58
C ARG A 33 -29.26 7.27 8.48
N LEU A 34 -29.69 6.31 7.65
CA LEU A 34 -28.96 5.05 7.42
C LEU A 34 -27.58 5.30 6.81
N LEU A 35 -27.47 6.21 5.84
CA LEU A 35 -26.20 6.59 5.24
C LEU A 35 -25.27 7.26 6.28
N TYR A 36 -25.79 8.19 7.08
CA TYR A 36 -25.03 8.82 8.17
C TYR A 36 -24.56 7.81 9.21
N LEU A 37 -25.42 6.86 9.59
CA LEU A 37 -25.05 5.80 10.53
C LEU A 37 -23.89 4.95 9.98
N ALA A 38 -23.98 4.49 8.73
CA ALA A 38 -22.94 3.71 8.08
C ALA A 38 -21.62 4.50 7.98
N GLN A 39 -21.70 5.78 7.60
CA GLN A 39 -20.55 6.66 7.50
C GLN A 39 -19.89 6.92 8.86
N ALA A 40 -20.67 7.24 9.89
CA ALA A 40 -20.16 7.51 11.23
C ALA A 40 -19.44 6.30 11.85
N VAL A 41 -19.92 5.07 11.58
CA VAL A 41 -19.26 3.83 12.01
C VAL A 41 -17.94 3.61 11.27
N ARG A 42 -17.83 4.04 10.00
CA ARG A 42 -16.59 3.94 9.21
C ARG A 42 -15.54 4.96 9.66
N GLU A 43 -15.96 6.20 9.87
CA GLU A 43 -15.06 7.33 10.17
C GLU A 43 -14.47 7.27 11.58
N ASP A 44 -15.28 6.87 12.56
CA ASP A 44 -14.87 6.80 13.96
C ASP A 44 -15.31 5.48 14.61
N PRO A 45 -14.62 4.38 14.30
CA PRO A 45 -14.98 3.07 14.85
C PRO A 45 -14.77 2.95 16.37
N LEU A 46 -13.99 3.85 16.99
CA LEU A 46 -13.71 3.80 18.43
C LEU A 46 -14.71 4.60 19.24
N GLN A 47 -15.63 5.33 18.62
CA GLN A 47 -16.61 6.14 19.32
C GLN A 47 -17.55 5.30 20.19
N GLN A 48 -18.06 5.90 21.27
CA GLN A 48 -19.03 5.25 22.14
C GLN A 48 -20.43 5.30 21.51
N LEU A 49 -21.24 4.26 21.76
CA LEU A 49 -22.61 4.19 21.24
C LEU A 49 -23.44 5.40 21.65
N GLY A 50 -23.29 5.89 22.88
CA GLY A 50 -24.01 7.10 23.36
C GLY A 50 -23.73 8.31 22.51
N THR A 51 -22.45 8.59 22.26
CA THR A 51 -22.01 9.71 21.40
C THR A 51 -22.58 9.60 19.98
N LEU A 52 -22.62 8.38 19.41
CA LEU A 52 -23.20 8.16 18.10
C LEU A 52 -24.72 8.41 18.10
N LEU A 53 -25.43 7.96 19.12
CA LEU A 53 -26.88 8.19 19.25
C LEU A 53 -27.20 9.70 19.37
N ASP A 54 -26.40 10.43 20.15
CA ASP A 54 -26.54 11.88 20.31
C ASP A 54 -26.30 12.63 19.00
N LYS A 55 -25.23 12.25 18.25
CA LYS A 55 -24.93 12.80 16.91
C LYS A 55 -26.07 12.58 15.90
N LEU A 56 -26.71 11.43 15.96
CA LEU A 56 -27.81 11.07 15.06
C LEU A 56 -29.19 11.56 15.54
N GLY A 57 -29.30 12.02 16.80
CA GLY A 57 -30.54 12.41 17.39
C GLY A 57 -31.57 11.29 17.53
N ILE A 58 -31.12 10.04 17.74
CA ILE A 58 -31.99 8.85 17.80
C ILE A 58 -31.84 8.09 19.12
N GLY A 59 -32.92 7.39 19.50
CA GLY A 59 -32.87 6.46 20.62
C GLY A 59 -32.30 5.07 20.23
N ARG A 60 -31.95 4.28 21.26
CA ARG A 60 -31.43 2.91 21.07
C ARG A 60 -32.33 2.01 20.23
N SER A 61 -33.65 2.09 20.46
CA SER A 61 -34.61 1.27 19.70
C SER A 61 -34.53 1.57 18.20
N GLN A 62 -34.44 2.84 17.83
CA GLN A 62 -34.30 3.26 16.43
C GLN A 62 -32.94 2.81 15.85
N PHE A 63 -31.87 2.94 16.61
CA PHE A 63 -30.54 2.48 16.21
C PHE A 63 -30.53 0.99 15.85
N TYR A 64 -31.15 0.12 16.65
CA TYR A 64 -31.19 -1.32 16.33
C TYR A 64 -32.06 -1.63 15.12
N LYS A 65 -33.14 -0.87 14.86
CA LYS A 65 -33.93 -0.98 13.63
C LYS A 65 -33.13 -0.55 12.40
N ASP A 66 -32.40 0.55 12.52
CA ASP A 66 -31.53 1.06 11.44
C ASP A 66 -30.34 0.13 11.20
N LYS A 67 -29.74 -0.44 12.28
CA LYS A 67 -28.71 -1.46 12.18
C LYS A 67 -29.21 -2.69 11.43
N ALA A 68 -30.37 -3.24 11.75
CA ALA A 68 -30.96 -4.38 11.04
C ALA A 68 -31.18 -4.06 9.56
N ALA A 69 -31.72 -2.87 9.23
CA ALA A 69 -31.89 -2.44 7.85
C ALA A 69 -30.53 -2.32 7.08
N LEU A 70 -29.46 -1.92 7.75
CA LEU A 70 -28.11 -1.89 7.17
C LEU A 70 -27.56 -3.31 6.97
N GLU A 71 -27.83 -4.23 7.90
CA GLU A 71 -27.44 -5.63 7.78
C GLU A 71 -28.14 -6.33 6.60
N ASP A 72 -29.41 -6.03 6.36
CA ASP A 72 -30.19 -6.56 5.21
C ASP A 72 -29.55 -6.15 3.86
N VAL A 73 -28.98 -4.96 3.78
CA VAL A 73 -28.30 -4.47 2.57
C VAL A 73 -26.79 -4.77 2.55
N GLY A 74 -26.31 -5.58 3.52
CA GLY A 74 -24.95 -6.09 3.55
C GLY A 74 -23.92 -5.18 4.24
N PHE A 75 -24.36 -4.24 5.08
CA PHE A 75 -23.48 -3.51 5.98
C PHE A 75 -23.62 -4.04 7.40
N LYS A 76 -22.69 -4.89 7.85
CA LYS A 76 -22.74 -5.55 9.16
C LYS A 76 -21.64 -5.04 10.07
N PHE A 77 -22.00 -4.74 11.29
CA PHE A 77 -21.04 -4.33 12.32
C PHE A 77 -21.49 -4.78 13.72
N VAL A 78 -20.52 -4.93 14.60
CA VAL A 78 -20.73 -5.25 16.01
C VAL A 78 -20.19 -4.12 16.88
N TYR A 79 -20.80 -3.90 18.02
CA TYR A 79 -20.37 -2.91 19.00
C TYR A 79 -19.99 -3.58 20.31
N SER A 80 -18.89 -3.15 20.91
CA SER A 80 -18.53 -3.47 22.29
C SER A 80 -18.05 -2.21 23.03
N LYS A 81 -18.38 -2.10 24.32
CA LYS A 81 -17.95 -0.97 25.17
C LYS A 81 -16.43 -0.78 25.19
N ALA A 82 -15.67 -1.89 25.15
CA ALA A 82 -14.21 -1.86 25.25
C ALA A 82 -13.49 -1.56 23.93
N LYS A 83 -14.11 -1.91 22.81
CA LYS A 83 -13.43 -1.87 21.48
C LYS A 83 -14.16 -0.99 20.43
N GLY A 84 -15.29 -0.37 20.83
CA GLY A 84 -16.10 0.43 19.90
C GLY A 84 -16.82 -0.43 18.86
N PHE A 85 -16.98 0.09 17.67
CA PHE A 85 -17.59 -0.57 16.51
C PHE A 85 -16.56 -1.35 15.71
N ARG A 86 -16.93 -2.51 15.21
CA ARG A 86 -16.14 -3.32 14.29
C ARG A 86 -17.02 -3.74 13.12
N ILE A 87 -16.68 -3.28 11.92
CA ILE A 87 -17.34 -3.67 10.67
C ILE A 87 -16.92 -5.10 10.36
N THR A 88 -17.89 -5.98 10.15
CA THR A 88 -17.69 -7.40 9.81
C THR A 88 -17.99 -7.70 8.35
N GLU A 89 -18.86 -6.90 7.73
CA GLU A 89 -19.18 -6.99 6.29
C GLU A 89 -19.57 -5.59 5.81
N ASP A 90 -19.07 -5.16 4.66
CA ASP A 90 -19.42 -3.90 4.03
C ASP A 90 -19.61 -4.06 2.52
N LYS A 91 -20.84 -4.41 2.13
CA LYS A 91 -21.27 -4.43 0.72
C LYS A 91 -21.79 -3.07 0.25
N LEU A 92 -22.02 -2.15 1.18
CA LEU A 92 -22.47 -0.79 0.86
C LEU A 92 -21.33 0.15 0.51
N THR A 93 -20.09 -0.33 0.40
CA THR A 93 -19.04 0.59 -0.03
C THR A 93 -19.31 1.00 -1.48
N PRO A 94 -20.04 2.07 -1.74
CA PRO A 94 -19.76 2.81 -2.93
C PRO A 94 -18.37 3.36 -2.71
N ILE A 95 -17.51 3.33 -3.69
CA ILE A 95 -16.35 4.21 -3.75
C ILE A 95 -16.93 5.60 -4.03
N THR A 96 -17.73 6.08 -3.07
CA THR A 96 -18.41 7.37 -3.08
C THR A 96 -17.38 8.40 -2.68
N GLY A 97 -17.31 9.47 -3.44
CA GLY A 97 -16.36 10.56 -3.25
C GLY A 97 -15.19 10.55 -4.24
N LEU A 98 -14.99 9.49 -5.03
CA LEU A 98 -14.03 9.51 -6.12
C LEU A 98 -14.65 10.16 -7.36
N SER A 99 -14.02 11.21 -7.86
CA SER A 99 -14.34 11.79 -9.16
C SER A 99 -14.04 10.81 -10.30
N VAL A 100 -14.50 11.10 -11.51
CA VAL A 100 -14.14 10.31 -12.70
C VAL A 100 -12.62 10.30 -12.91
N SER A 101 -11.95 11.44 -12.70
CA SER A 101 -10.48 11.55 -12.79
C SER A 101 -9.78 10.65 -11.78
N ASP A 102 -10.23 10.63 -10.51
CA ASP A 102 -9.63 9.78 -9.48
C ASP A 102 -9.76 8.30 -9.83
N ARG A 103 -10.93 7.90 -10.35
CA ARG A 103 -11.16 6.53 -10.80
C ARG A 103 -10.26 6.14 -11.96
N LEU A 104 -10.09 7.02 -12.95
CA LEU A 104 -9.20 6.78 -14.09
C LEU A 104 -7.75 6.63 -13.65
N ILE A 105 -7.26 7.50 -12.76
CA ILE A 105 -5.89 7.40 -12.20
C ILE A 105 -5.70 6.09 -11.46
N LEU A 106 -6.67 5.70 -10.61
CA LEU A 106 -6.61 4.42 -9.89
C LEU A 106 -6.68 3.23 -10.83
N MET A 107 -7.45 3.31 -11.91
CA MET A 107 -7.52 2.27 -12.93
C MET A 107 -6.18 2.08 -13.64
N ILE A 108 -5.50 3.17 -14.04
CA ILE A 108 -4.16 3.13 -14.64
C ILE A 108 -3.16 2.49 -13.65
N ALA A 109 -3.23 2.85 -12.36
CA ALA A 109 -2.38 2.25 -11.34
C ALA A 109 -2.64 0.75 -11.17
N LEU A 110 -3.92 0.32 -11.19
CA LEU A 110 -4.30 -1.09 -11.12
C LEU A 110 -3.85 -1.85 -12.37
N GLU A 111 -3.93 -1.25 -13.55
CA GLU A 111 -3.40 -1.83 -14.79
C GLU A 111 -1.90 -2.11 -14.68
N GLN A 112 -1.11 -1.17 -14.15
CA GLN A 112 0.31 -1.38 -13.89
C GLN A 112 0.56 -2.53 -12.90
N LEU A 113 -0.31 -2.70 -11.90
CA LEU A 113 -0.25 -3.85 -10.98
C LEU A 113 -0.58 -5.17 -11.68
N CYS A 114 -1.54 -5.19 -12.59
CA CYS A 114 -1.85 -6.38 -13.38
C CYS A 114 -0.68 -6.81 -14.27
N GLN A 115 0.04 -5.85 -14.85
CA GLN A 115 1.23 -6.12 -15.67
C GLN A 115 2.46 -6.51 -14.86
N ALA A 116 2.40 -6.44 -13.53
CA ALA A 116 3.54 -6.73 -12.66
C ALA A 116 4.00 -8.20 -12.66
N GLY A 117 3.28 -9.10 -13.33
CA GLY A 117 3.67 -10.51 -13.44
C GLY A 117 3.40 -11.36 -12.18
N ASP A 118 2.82 -10.77 -11.12
CA ASP A 118 2.38 -11.48 -9.93
C ASP A 118 0.87 -11.73 -10.01
N GLY A 119 0.48 -12.98 -10.29
CA GLY A 119 -0.91 -13.32 -10.57
C GLY A 119 -1.88 -13.09 -9.42
N THR A 120 -1.39 -13.11 -8.18
CA THR A 120 -2.25 -12.81 -7.04
C THR A 120 -2.57 -11.33 -7.00
N LEU A 121 -1.59 -10.47 -7.21
CA LEU A 121 -1.80 -9.03 -7.31
C LEU A 121 -2.68 -8.69 -8.50
N ALA A 122 -2.45 -9.32 -9.66
CA ALA A 122 -3.27 -9.11 -10.84
C ALA A 122 -4.75 -9.47 -10.57
N ALA A 123 -5.02 -10.63 -9.97
CA ALA A 123 -6.38 -11.04 -9.61
C ALA A 123 -7.06 -10.07 -8.64
N MET A 124 -6.32 -9.60 -7.62
CA MET A 124 -6.81 -8.61 -6.66
C MET A 124 -7.02 -7.23 -7.29
N ALA A 125 -6.13 -6.81 -8.19
CA ALA A 125 -6.25 -5.55 -8.92
C ALA A 125 -7.46 -5.56 -9.85
N VAL A 126 -7.71 -6.68 -10.54
CA VAL A 126 -8.91 -6.88 -11.37
C VAL A 126 -10.18 -6.79 -10.54
N GLU A 127 -10.22 -7.45 -9.38
CA GLU A 127 -11.39 -7.39 -8.49
C GLU A 127 -11.63 -5.97 -7.94
N ALA A 128 -10.55 -5.26 -7.58
CA ALA A 128 -10.64 -3.86 -7.20
C ALA A 128 -11.08 -2.97 -8.39
N GLY A 129 -10.54 -3.22 -9.58
CA GLY A 129 -10.89 -2.54 -10.82
C GLY A 129 -12.37 -2.67 -11.17
N ARG A 130 -12.94 -3.87 -11.08
CA ARG A 130 -14.38 -4.09 -11.30
C ARG A 130 -15.26 -3.22 -10.40
N LYS A 131 -14.87 -3.04 -9.14
CA LYS A 131 -15.59 -2.16 -8.20
C LYS A 131 -15.47 -0.68 -8.57
N LEU A 132 -14.30 -0.26 -9.07
CA LEU A 132 -14.07 1.11 -9.56
C LEU A 132 -14.84 1.42 -10.85
N VAL A 133 -14.84 0.47 -11.77
CA VAL A 133 -15.50 0.58 -13.09
C VAL A 133 -17.00 0.82 -12.95
N GLY A 134 -17.66 0.20 -11.98
CA GLY A 134 -19.11 0.34 -11.77
C GLY A 134 -19.62 1.78 -11.60
N GLY A 135 -18.74 2.73 -11.32
CA GLY A 135 -19.07 4.16 -11.22
C GLY A 135 -18.65 5.01 -12.42
N LEU A 136 -18.18 4.41 -13.53
CA LEU A 136 -17.78 5.12 -14.74
C LEU A 136 -18.92 5.22 -15.77
N PRO A 137 -18.95 6.28 -16.59
CA PRO A 137 -19.83 6.36 -17.78
C PRO A 137 -19.60 5.20 -18.74
N THR A 138 -20.64 4.78 -19.45
CA THR A 138 -20.69 3.58 -20.32
C THR A 138 -19.51 3.42 -21.28
N PRO A 139 -19.02 4.41 -22.04
CA PRO A 139 -17.92 4.18 -22.96
C PRO A 139 -16.63 3.71 -22.26
N PHE A 140 -16.28 4.38 -21.16
CA PHE A 140 -15.07 4.06 -20.38
C PHE A 140 -15.23 2.76 -19.58
N ARG A 141 -16.43 2.49 -19.10
CA ARG A 141 -16.71 1.27 -18.33
C ARG A 141 -16.47 0.02 -19.17
N ASP A 142 -16.97 -0.03 -20.39
CA ASP A 142 -16.92 -1.20 -21.25
C ASP A 142 -15.49 -1.46 -21.74
N GLU A 143 -14.77 -0.40 -22.15
CA GLU A 143 -13.37 -0.47 -22.56
C GLU A 143 -12.44 -0.93 -21.44
N MET A 144 -12.60 -0.38 -20.24
CA MET A 144 -11.82 -0.74 -19.08
C MET A 144 -12.13 -2.15 -18.58
N SER A 145 -13.39 -2.59 -18.60
CA SER A 145 -13.76 -3.97 -18.24
C SER A 145 -13.08 -4.97 -19.15
N GLN A 146 -13.08 -4.72 -20.45
CA GLN A 146 -12.42 -5.59 -21.44
C GLN A 146 -10.90 -5.63 -21.23
N SER A 147 -10.28 -4.49 -20.93
CA SER A 147 -8.84 -4.41 -20.63
C SER A 147 -8.47 -5.30 -19.43
N PHE A 148 -9.22 -5.23 -18.32
CA PHE A 148 -8.98 -6.07 -17.14
C PHE A 148 -9.21 -7.56 -17.39
N GLU A 149 -10.22 -7.94 -18.18
CA GLU A 149 -10.49 -9.34 -18.50
C GLU A 149 -9.36 -9.97 -19.32
N THR A 150 -8.75 -9.20 -20.22
CA THR A 150 -7.63 -9.68 -21.05
C THR A 150 -6.35 -9.88 -20.24
N MET A 151 -6.16 -9.14 -19.15
CA MET A 151 -4.97 -9.22 -18.30
C MET A 151 -4.95 -10.44 -17.38
N VAL A 152 -6.12 -11.03 -17.07
CA VAL A 152 -6.22 -12.18 -16.14
C VAL A 152 -5.60 -13.46 -16.71
N THR A 153 -5.45 -13.56 -18.02
CA THR A 153 -5.07 -14.81 -18.70
C THR A 153 -3.57 -15.15 -18.68
N SER A 154 -2.69 -14.25 -18.18
CA SER A 154 -1.24 -14.40 -18.30
C SER A 154 -0.49 -14.56 -16.96
N THR A 155 -1.13 -14.98 -15.88
CA THR A 155 -0.55 -14.90 -14.54
C THR A 155 0.16 -16.16 -14.07
N LEU A 156 1.48 -16.10 -14.02
CA LEU A 156 2.35 -16.97 -13.22
C LEU A 156 2.71 -16.24 -11.93
N GLY A 157 2.03 -16.50 -10.81
CA GLY A 157 2.28 -15.71 -9.62
C GLY A 157 2.05 -16.42 -8.29
N VAL A 158 2.17 -15.65 -7.23
CA VAL A 158 1.94 -16.07 -5.85
C VAL A 158 0.53 -16.68 -5.70
N LYS A 159 0.43 -17.79 -5.01
CA LYS A 159 -0.88 -18.41 -4.74
C LYS A 159 -1.70 -17.49 -3.84
N ALA A 160 -2.97 -17.28 -4.16
CA ALA A 160 -3.88 -16.42 -3.39
C ALA A 160 -3.92 -16.78 -1.89
N ILE A 161 -3.78 -18.07 -1.57
CA ILE A 161 -3.73 -18.55 -0.19
C ILE A 161 -2.49 -18.05 0.58
N ILE A 162 -1.34 -17.91 -0.09
CA ILE A 162 -0.12 -17.38 0.53
C ILE A 162 -0.32 -15.92 0.93
N TRP A 163 -0.87 -15.13 0.02
CA TRP A 163 -1.19 -13.73 0.28
C TRP A 163 -2.18 -13.57 1.44
N SER A 164 -3.32 -14.27 1.38
CA SER A 164 -4.36 -14.15 2.40
C SER A 164 -3.85 -14.58 3.78
N THR A 165 -3.13 -15.70 3.85
CA THR A 165 -2.56 -16.17 5.12
C THR A 165 -1.55 -15.18 5.69
N LEU A 166 -0.64 -14.64 4.88
CA LEU A 166 0.33 -13.63 5.36
C LEU A 166 -0.37 -12.35 5.83
N ARG A 167 -1.34 -11.85 5.06
CA ARG A 167 -2.13 -10.68 5.44
C ARG A 167 -2.80 -10.89 6.80
N ASP A 168 -3.47 -12.03 6.97
CA ASP A 168 -4.20 -12.34 8.19
C ASP A 168 -3.25 -12.49 9.40
N CYS A 169 -2.08 -13.11 9.21
CA CYS A 169 -1.04 -13.21 10.24
C CYS A 169 -0.46 -11.84 10.61
N ILE A 170 -0.24 -10.94 9.64
CA ILE A 170 0.22 -9.57 9.91
C ILE A 170 -0.82 -8.79 10.71
N LEU A 171 -2.10 -8.85 10.30
CA LEU A 171 -3.19 -8.15 10.99
C LEU A 171 -3.43 -8.70 12.41
N ALA A 172 -3.30 -10.01 12.57
CA ALA A 172 -3.44 -10.68 13.86
C ALA A 172 -2.15 -10.63 14.72
N GLN A 173 -1.06 -10.07 14.20
CA GLN A 173 0.27 -10.07 14.82
C GLN A 173 0.71 -11.48 15.24
N GLN A 174 0.66 -12.43 14.32
CA GLN A 174 1.01 -13.83 14.58
C GLN A 174 2.28 -14.24 13.84
N ARG A 175 3.10 -15.04 14.52
CA ARG A 175 4.24 -15.74 13.91
C ARG A 175 3.77 -16.71 12.84
N THR A 176 4.58 -16.85 11.82
CA THR A 176 4.25 -17.60 10.60
C THR A 176 5.38 -18.56 10.27
N ARG A 177 5.04 -19.75 9.81
CA ARG A 177 5.98 -20.67 9.17
C ARG A 177 5.85 -20.54 7.66
N ILE A 178 6.98 -20.37 6.98
CA ILE A 178 7.05 -20.28 5.53
C ILE A 178 7.93 -21.40 4.99
N LEU A 179 7.45 -22.16 4.00
CA LEU A 179 8.28 -23.10 3.23
C LEU A 179 8.91 -22.32 2.08
N TYR A 180 10.19 -21.99 2.23
CA TYR A 180 10.90 -21.02 1.40
C TYR A 180 12.03 -21.64 0.59
N THR A 181 12.07 -21.34 -0.72
CA THR A 181 13.15 -21.73 -1.61
C THR A 181 14.22 -20.64 -1.64
N ARG A 182 15.46 -21.00 -1.26
CA ARG A 182 16.59 -20.07 -1.25
C ARG A 182 16.96 -19.68 -2.69
N SER A 183 17.43 -18.44 -2.88
CA SER A 183 17.93 -17.97 -4.17
C SER A 183 19.13 -18.82 -4.66
N GLY A 184 19.10 -19.21 -5.93
CA GLY A 184 20.18 -19.99 -6.53
C GLY A 184 20.21 -21.48 -6.17
N THR A 185 19.20 -21.97 -5.43
CA THR A 185 19.07 -23.39 -5.08
C THR A 185 17.62 -23.84 -5.28
N TRP A 186 17.40 -25.17 -5.38
CA TRP A 186 16.07 -25.78 -5.33
C TRP A 186 15.70 -26.24 -3.92
N ASP A 187 16.58 -25.95 -2.92
CA ASP A 187 16.40 -26.40 -1.56
C ASP A 187 15.29 -25.60 -0.86
N GLN A 188 14.27 -26.32 -0.41
CA GLN A 188 13.15 -25.75 0.33
C GLN A 188 13.31 -26.04 1.81
N ARG A 189 13.19 -24.99 2.63
CA ARG A 189 13.27 -25.12 4.08
C ARG A 189 12.16 -24.38 4.75
N TRP A 190 11.64 -24.95 5.82
CA TRP A 190 10.76 -24.25 6.73
C TRP A 190 11.54 -23.19 7.48
N ARG A 191 10.97 -22.00 7.54
CA ARG A 191 11.48 -20.86 8.29
C ARG A 191 10.36 -20.33 9.17
N GLU A 192 10.70 -19.98 10.41
CA GLU A 192 9.79 -19.26 11.29
C GLU A 192 10.12 -17.78 11.26
N VAL A 193 9.11 -16.96 11.01
CA VAL A 193 9.26 -15.52 10.87
C VAL A 193 8.12 -14.79 11.57
N ASP A 194 8.42 -13.63 12.09
CA ASP A 194 7.46 -12.66 12.60
C ASP A 194 7.18 -11.65 11.47
N PRO A 195 6.05 -11.78 10.74
CA PRO A 195 5.78 -10.98 9.56
C PRO A 195 5.41 -9.54 9.95
N ARG A 196 5.92 -8.53 9.23
CA ARG A 196 5.67 -7.13 9.56
C ARG A 196 5.04 -6.35 8.42
N TYR A 197 5.67 -6.34 7.24
CA TYR A 197 5.21 -5.58 6.08
C TYR A 197 5.26 -6.42 4.81
N ILE A 198 4.23 -6.29 3.96
CA ILE A 198 4.30 -6.72 2.56
C ILE A 198 4.45 -5.47 1.71
N TYR A 199 5.38 -5.48 0.78
CA TYR A 199 5.60 -4.39 -0.15
C TYR A 199 5.95 -4.90 -1.54
N MET A 200 5.73 -4.05 -2.52
CA MET A 200 6.08 -4.34 -3.91
C MET A 200 7.31 -3.52 -4.33
N ARG A 201 8.21 -4.16 -5.05
CA ARG A 201 9.32 -3.53 -5.75
C ARG A 201 9.59 -4.30 -7.03
N ASP A 202 9.88 -3.56 -8.12
CA ASP A 202 10.21 -4.13 -9.42
C ASP A 202 9.27 -5.28 -9.84
N ARG A 203 7.96 -5.00 -9.79
CA ARG A 203 6.90 -5.95 -10.14
C ARG A 203 6.90 -7.24 -9.33
N THR A 204 7.44 -7.22 -8.14
CA THR A 204 7.57 -8.39 -7.27
C THR A 204 7.12 -8.07 -5.85
N LEU A 205 6.39 -9.00 -5.23
CA LEU A 205 5.98 -8.92 -3.83
C LEU A 205 7.05 -9.47 -2.90
N TYR A 206 7.30 -8.73 -1.84
CA TYR A 206 8.23 -9.07 -0.78
C TYR A 206 7.56 -8.97 0.60
N LEU A 207 7.91 -9.91 1.47
CA LEU A 207 7.62 -9.86 2.89
C LEU A 207 8.87 -9.37 3.64
N TYR A 208 8.72 -8.32 4.43
CA TYR A 208 9.70 -7.92 5.43
C TYR A 208 9.31 -8.51 6.77
N ALA A 209 10.17 -9.32 7.33
CA ALA A 209 9.91 -10.08 8.55
C ALA A 209 11.16 -10.21 9.41
N ARG A 210 10.97 -10.36 10.73
CA ARG A 210 12.02 -10.73 11.66
C ARG A 210 12.09 -12.26 11.74
N THR A 211 13.30 -12.84 11.60
CA THR A 211 13.48 -14.28 11.76
C THR A 211 13.24 -14.69 13.20
N ALA A 212 12.55 -15.82 13.42
CA ALA A 212 12.30 -16.39 14.74
C ALA A 212 13.08 -17.67 14.95
N ASP A 213 13.61 -18.25 13.90
CA ASP A 213 14.44 -19.45 13.86
C ASP A 213 15.96 -19.15 13.84
N GLU A 214 16.37 -17.88 14.01
CA GLU A 214 17.78 -17.47 14.08
C GLU A 214 18.08 -16.75 15.39
N ILE A 215 19.27 -16.96 15.94
CA ILE A 215 19.76 -16.30 17.16
C ILE A 215 21.11 -15.64 16.84
N PRO A 216 21.24 -14.30 16.92
CA PRO A 216 20.15 -13.33 17.16
C PRO A 216 19.16 -13.25 15.99
N ALA A 217 17.91 -12.92 16.31
CA ALA A 217 16.87 -12.69 15.30
C ALA A 217 17.25 -11.54 14.35
N LYS A 218 17.02 -11.73 13.04
CA LYS A 218 17.42 -10.77 12.00
C LYS A 218 16.22 -10.33 11.19
N TRP A 219 16.22 -9.08 10.78
CA TRP A 219 15.27 -8.58 9.79
C TRP A 219 15.70 -9.02 8.39
N LYS A 220 14.80 -9.66 7.67
CA LYS A 220 15.04 -10.19 6.33
C LYS A 220 13.89 -9.90 5.38
N VAL A 221 14.22 -9.96 4.10
CA VAL A 221 13.27 -9.83 2.99
C VAL A 221 13.09 -11.19 2.34
N PHE A 222 11.82 -11.58 2.18
CA PHE A 222 11.44 -12.83 1.54
C PHE A 222 10.55 -12.55 0.32
N ARG A 223 10.95 -13.03 -0.84
CA ARG A 223 10.16 -12.91 -2.06
C ARG A 223 8.96 -13.87 -1.99
N LEU A 224 7.71 -13.37 -2.15
CA LEU A 224 6.52 -14.19 -1.99
C LEU A 224 6.45 -15.35 -3.00
N SER A 225 6.86 -15.13 -4.25
CA SER A 225 6.86 -16.16 -5.28
C SER A 225 7.78 -17.36 -5.00
N ARG A 226 8.68 -17.25 -4.01
CA ARG A 226 9.54 -18.35 -3.53
C ARG A 226 8.97 -19.11 -2.33
N MET A 227 7.77 -18.75 -1.89
CA MET A 227 7.05 -19.43 -0.82
C MET A 227 6.17 -20.52 -1.40
N ALA A 228 6.45 -21.78 -1.07
CA ALA A 228 5.60 -22.91 -1.49
C ALA A 228 4.37 -23.07 -0.59
N ARG A 229 4.52 -22.79 0.72
CA ARG A 229 3.47 -22.83 1.74
C ARG A 229 3.69 -21.78 2.82
N VAL A 230 2.60 -21.37 3.43
CA VAL A 230 2.57 -20.44 4.58
C VAL A 230 1.55 -20.97 5.57
N GLU A 231 1.91 -20.99 6.84
CA GLU A 231 1.09 -21.50 7.94
C GLU A 231 1.16 -20.55 9.12
N ALA A 232 0.02 -20.24 9.72
CA ALA A 232 -0.05 -19.53 10.98
C ALA A 232 0.35 -20.47 12.12
N THR A 233 1.20 -20.01 13.05
CA THR A 233 1.63 -20.84 14.20
C THR A 233 0.71 -20.69 15.40
N GLY A 234 -0.17 -19.70 15.44
CA GLY A 234 -0.96 -19.33 16.61
C GLY A 234 -0.17 -18.57 17.70
N ILE A 235 1.14 -18.38 17.51
CA ILE A 235 2.00 -17.65 18.46
C ILE A 235 1.84 -16.15 18.19
N SER A 236 1.41 -15.40 19.22
CA SER A 236 1.29 -13.94 19.13
C SER A 236 2.66 -13.26 19.16
N VAL A 237 2.82 -12.24 18.34
CA VAL A 237 4.01 -11.38 18.29
C VAL A 237 3.60 -10.00 18.80
N ASN A 238 4.11 -9.62 19.98
CA ASN A 238 3.83 -8.30 20.55
C ASN A 238 4.82 -7.27 19.98
N TRP A 239 4.44 -6.58 18.91
CA TRP A 239 5.23 -5.49 18.36
C TRP A 239 5.17 -4.26 19.28
N LYS A 240 6.33 -3.72 19.63
CA LYS A 240 6.42 -2.43 20.34
C LYS A 240 6.48 -1.28 19.32
N PRO A 241 6.09 -0.05 19.70
CA PRO A 241 6.34 1.12 18.89
C PRO A 241 7.83 1.23 18.53
N GLY A 242 8.13 1.47 17.24
CA GLY A 242 9.52 1.50 16.75
C GLY A 242 10.16 0.14 16.47
N ASP A 243 9.49 -0.99 16.77
CA ASP A 243 9.99 -2.34 16.49
C ASP A 243 9.64 -2.74 15.04
N ASP A 244 10.19 -1.97 14.10
CA ASP A 244 10.00 -2.16 12.66
C ASP A 244 11.32 -2.43 11.90
N GLY A 245 12.42 -2.57 12.66
CA GLY A 245 13.75 -2.80 12.11
C GLY A 245 14.22 -1.70 11.15
N ASP A 246 13.82 -0.45 11.40
CA ASP A 246 14.11 0.72 10.54
C ASP A 246 13.65 0.57 9.10
N PHE A 247 12.51 -0.09 8.90
CA PHE A 247 12.01 -0.42 7.56
C PHE A 247 11.95 0.79 6.62
N ALA A 248 11.43 1.93 7.10
CA ALA A 248 11.30 3.15 6.30
C ALA A 248 12.67 3.69 5.83
N ARG A 249 13.69 3.69 6.72
CA ARG A 249 15.06 4.09 6.39
C ARG A 249 15.69 3.11 5.41
N LYS A 250 15.63 1.81 5.70
CA LYS A 250 16.17 0.75 4.84
C LYS A 250 15.53 0.74 3.45
N LYS A 251 14.21 1.00 3.38
CA LYS A 251 13.49 1.09 2.12
C LYS A 251 13.90 2.32 1.30
N ARG A 252 14.19 3.45 1.95
CA ARG A 252 14.71 4.65 1.25
C ARG A 252 16.08 4.43 0.65
N ASN A 253 16.93 3.62 1.29
CA ASN A 253 18.27 3.29 0.79
C ASN A 253 18.26 2.25 -0.33
N ALA A 254 17.11 1.66 -0.65
CA ALA A 254 17.00 0.62 -1.66
C ALA A 254 16.93 1.21 -3.07
N PHE A 255 17.85 0.83 -3.95
CA PHE A 255 17.74 1.11 -5.38
C PHE A 255 16.70 0.20 -6.04
N GLY A 256 16.78 -1.10 -5.79
CA GLY A 256 15.85 -2.13 -6.24
C GLY A 256 15.14 -2.82 -5.06
N ALA A 257 15.19 -4.14 -5.03
CA ALA A 257 14.46 -4.97 -4.07
C ALA A 257 15.17 -5.12 -2.71
N PHE A 258 16.50 -4.99 -2.69
CA PHE A 258 17.29 -5.17 -1.48
C PHE A 258 17.27 -3.93 -0.62
N ILE A 259 16.86 -4.10 0.63
CA ILE A 259 16.82 -3.04 1.64
C ILE A 259 17.89 -3.30 2.70
N GLY A 260 18.60 -2.26 3.10
CA GLY A 260 19.68 -2.35 4.08
C GLY A 260 19.91 -1.05 4.84
N ALA A 261 20.63 -1.16 5.95
CA ALA A 261 21.02 -0.02 6.78
C ALA A 261 22.32 0.61 6.26
N ASP A 262 23.30 -0.24 5.94
CA ASP A 262 24.58 0.18 5.40
C ASP A 262 24.38 0.70 3.98
N THR A 263 25.12 1.75 3.62
CA THR A 263 24.98 2.37 2.31
C THR A 263 26.33 2.49 1.60
N HIS A 264 26.29 2.41 0.29
CA HIS A 264 27.41 2.50 -0.62
C HIS A 264 27.12 3.54 -1.68
N THR A 265 28.11 4.35 -2.01
CA THR A 265 28.00 5.29 -3.13
C THR A 265 28.50 4.64 -4.40
N VAL A 266 27.69 4.64 -5.44
CA VAL A 266 28.05 4.14 -6.77
C VAL A 266 28.11 5.32 -7.72
N THR A 267 29.19 5.42 -8.48
CA THR A 267 29.40 6.44 -9.50
C THR A 267 29.46 5.79 -10.87
N VAL A 268 28.57 6.22 -11.77
CA VAL A 268 28.46 5.73 -13.14
C VAL A 268 28.55 6.90 -14.11
N ARG A 269 29.34 6.75 -15.16
CA ARG A 269 29.38 7.67 -16.31
C ARG A 269 28.50 7.12 -17.41
N PHE A 270 27.55 7.92 -17.88
CA PHE A 270 26.72 7.61 -19.04
C PHE A 270 27.10 8.48 -20.24
N ARG A 271 27.01 7.90 -21.44
CA ARG A 271 27.27 8.60 -22.71
C ARG A 271 26.10 8.36 -23.67
N GLY A 272 26.08 9.12 -24.78
CA GLY A 272 25.11 8.89 -25.87
C GLY A 272 23.65 8.96 -25.40
N GLU A 273 22.84 8.03 -25.89
CA GLU A 273 21.41 7.94 -25.57
C GLU A 273 21.14 7.60 -24.11
N ALA A 274 22.00 6.79 -23.48
CA ALA A 274 21.90 6.46 -22.06
C ALA A 274 22.01 7.71 -21.18
N ALA A 275 22.89 8.68 -21.52
CA ALA A 275 23.01 9.94 -20.79
C ALA A 275 21.72 10.76 -20.86
N HIS A 276 21.08 10.83 -22.04
CA HIS A 276 19.78 11.49 -22.22
C HIS A 276 18.70 10.81 -21.38
N TYR A 277 18.57 9.51 -21.48
CA TYR A 277 17.56 8.73 -20.75
C TYR A 277 17.69 8.83 -19.23
N VAL A 278 18.92 8.77 -18.72
CA VAL A 278 19.16 8.85 -17.26
C VAL A 278 18.92 10.26 -16.75
N ARG A 279 19.15 11.29 -17.56
CA ARG A 279 18.92 12.70 -17.22
C ARG A 279 17.46 13.03 -16.97
N GLU A 280 16.54 12.44 -17.72
CA GLU A 280 15.12 12.83 -17.80
C GLU A 280 14.33 12.60 -16.50
N ARG A 281 14.75 11.64 -15.67
CA ARG A 281 14.01 11.32 -14.44
C ARG A 281 14.92 11.07 -13.24
N GLN A 282 14.38 11.28 -12.05
CA GLN A 282 15.01 10.86 -10.82
C GLN A 282 14.87 9.34 -10.64
N TRP A 283 15.98 8.64 -10.49
CA TRP A 283 16.04 7.19 -10.34
C TRP A 283 16.03 6.75 -8.88
N HIS A 284 16.60 7.58 -8.01
CA HIS A 284 16.64 7.37 -6.57
C HIS A 284 16.62 8.70 -5.83
N ALA A 285 16.14 8.69 -4.57
CA ALA A 285 16.06 9.93 -3.77
C ALA A 285 17.44 10.58 -3.50
N SER A 286 18.51 9.78 -3.51
CA SER A 286 19.88 10.24 -3.29
C SER A 286 20.68 10.49 -4.57
N ASP A 287 20.06 10.41 -5.77
CA ASP A 287 20.81 10.55 -7.00
C ASP A 287 21.28 11.98 -7.23
N VAL A 288 22.52 12.12 -7.64
CA VAL A 288 23.14 13.38 -8.04
C VAL A 288 23.65 13.22 -9.46
N LYS A 289 23.35 14.18 -10.31
CA LYS A 289 23.72 14.21 -11.72
C LYS A 289 24.57 15.42 -12.01
N ARG A 290 25.68 15.21 -12.71
CA ARG A 290 26.59 16.26 -13.14
C ARG A 290 26.90 16.10 -14.62
N GLU A 291 26.80 17.19 -15.38
CA GLU A 291 27.19 17.19 -16.80
C GLU A 291 28.70 17.16 -16.92
N GLU A 292 29.20 16.34 -17.84
CA GLU A 292 30.60 16.29 -18.23
C GLU A 292 30.78 16.79 -19.67
N PRO A 293 32.00 17.25 -20.04
CA PRO A 293 32.30 17.64 -21.43
C PRO A 293 31.97 16.55 -22.43
N GLY A 294 31.46 16.96 -23.59
CA GLY A 294 31.06 16.01 -24.65
C GLY A 294 29.65 15.43 -24.46
N GLY A 295 28.84 15.95 -23.51
CA GLY A 295 27.46 15.51 -23.29
C GLY A 295 27.31 14.25 -22.44
N ALA A 296 28.41 13.78 -21.86
CA ALA A 296 28.35 12.67 -20.89
C ALA A 296 27.74 13.13 -19.56
N LEU A 297 27.15 12.20 -18.82
CA LEU A 297 26.49 12.40 -17.56
C LEU A 297 27.17 11.57 -16.46
N LEU A 298 27.69 12.25 -15.45
CA LEU A 298 28.13 11.59 -14.23
C LEU A 298 26.94 11.42 -13.30
N TYR A 299 26.58 10.18 -13.03
CA TYR A 299 25.50 9.78 -12.13
C TYR A 299 26.08 9.20 -10.85
N GLN A 300 25.72 9.74 -9.71
CA GLN A 300 26.14 9.26 -8.40
C GLN A 300 24.92 8.96 -7.55
N VAL A 301 24.90 7.81 -6.88
CA VAL A 301 23.77 7.39 -6.03
C VAL A 301 24.28 6.64 -4.81
N THR A 302 23.64 6.88 -3.66
CA THR A 302 23.94 6.20 -2.40
C THR A 302 22.84 5.23 -2.06
N VAL A 303 23.16 3.93 -1.99
CA VAL A 303 22.19 2.82 -1.90
C VAL A 303 22.68 1.70 -0.99
N ALA A 304 21.74 0.88 -0.51
CA ALA A 304 22.07 -0.25 0.35
C ALA A 304 22.76 -1.41 -0.38
N GLU A 305 22.39 -1.66 -1.64
CA GLU A 305 22.96 -2.76 -2.44
C GLU A 305 23.53 -2.23 -3.76
N PRO A 306 24.84 -1.98 -3.81
CA PRO A 306 25.49 -1.39 -4.99
C PRO A 306 25.36 -2.23 -6.25
N MET A 307 25.27 -3.56 -6.12
CA MET A 307 25.16 -4.45 -7.26
C MET A 307 23.84 -4.31 -8.02
N GLU A 308 22.80 -3.75 -7.40
CA GLU A 308 21.55 -3.42 -8.11
C GLU A 308 21.79 -2.27 -9.10
N VAL A 309 22.52 -1.23 -8.69
CA VAL A 309 22.92 -0.12 -9.56
C VAL A 309 23.82 -0.60 -10.69
N VAL A 310 24.80 -1.46 -10.39
CA VAL A 310 25.70 -2.06 -11.40
C VAL A 310 24.91 -2.85 -12.43
N ARG A 311 23.94 -3.69 -12.01
CA ARG A 311 23.08 -4.44 -12.93
C ARG A 311 22.21 -3.53 -13.80
N TRP A 312 21.67 -2.49 -13.19
CA TRP A 312 20.88 -1.49 -13.91
C TRP A 312 21.75 -0.74 -14.94
N ALA A 313 22.91 -0.27 -14.56
CA ALA A 313 23.83 0.44 -15.46
C ALA A 313 24.28 -0.45 -16.64
N ARG A 314 24.52 -1.74 -16.41
CA ARG A 314 24.91 -2.70 -17.47
C ARG A 314 23.87 -2.89 -18.56
N GLN A 315 22.61 -2.51 -18.34
CA GLN A 315 21.56 -2.57 -19.38
C GLN A 315 21.85 -1.61 -20.53
N PHE A 316 22.65 -0.56 -20.30
CA PHE A 316 23.04 0.43 -21.30
C PHE A 316 24.31 0.05 -22.08
N GLY A 317 24.86 -1.16 -21.86
CA GLY A 317 26.01 -1.66 -22.60
C GLY A 317 27.25 -0.75 -22.46
N GLU A 318 27.85 -0.42 -23.61
CA GLU A 318 29.07 0.40 -23.68
C GLU A 318 28.85 1.88 -23.34
N GLU A 319 27.60 2.33 -23.33
CA GLU A 319 27.26 3.72 -22.95
C GLU A 319 27.29 3.95 -21.44
N ALA A 320 27.45 2.90 -20.62
CA ALA A 320 27.56 2.99 -19.16
C ALA A 320 28.89 2.45 -18.64
N GLU A 321 29.63 3.28 -17.93
CA GLU A 321 30.92 2.94 -17.32
C GLU A 321 30.82 3.10 -15.80
N ILE A 322 31.04 2.00 -15.06
CA ILE A 322 31.11 2.06 -13.59
C ILE A 322 32.48 2.60 -13.20
N LEU A 323 32.49 3.77 -12.55
CA LEU A 323 33.73 4.45 -12.15
C LEU A 323 34.18 4.08 -10.75
N ASP A 324 33.23 4.01 -9.81
CA ASP A 324 33.57 3.79 -8.40
C ASP A 324 32.40 3.15 -7.63
N ILE A 325 32.74 2.36 -6.60
CA ILE A 325 31.84 1.80 -5.61
C ILE A 325 32.51 1.96 -4.25
N SER A 326 32.12 3.00 -3.50
CA SER A 326 32.66 3.28 -2.18
C SER A 326 31.68 2.97 -1.06
N ALA A 327 32.13 2.34 0.01
CA ALA A 327 31.37 2.17 1.24
C ALA A 327 31.41 3.48 2.04
N LEU A 328 30.24 3.99 2.45
CA LEU A 328 30.20 5.03 3.48
C LEU A 328 30.32 4.31 4.83
N SER A 329 31.47 4.48 5.50
CA SER A 329 31.60 4.09 6.91
C SER A 329 30.72 5.04 7.76
N GLU A 330 30.03 4.50 8.78
CA GLU A 330 29.19 5.27 9.72
C GLU A 330 29.94 6.29 10.62
N ALA A 331 31.16 6.67 10.26
CA ALA A 331 31.98 7.62 11.01
C ALA A 331 31.86 9.03 10.40
N SER A 332 30.82 9.75 10.67
CA SER A 332 30.76 11.24 10.77
C SER A 332 29.30 11.75 10.87
N GLN A 333 28.62 11.45 11.97
CA GLN A 333 27.41 12.19 12.38
C GLN A 333 27.43 12.59 13.86
N ASP A 334 28.61 12.62 14.47
CA ASP A 334 28.82 13.31 15.76
C ASP A 334 29.83 14.43 15.55
N GLU A 335 29.38 15.57 15.02
CA GLU A 335 30.00 16.91 15.17
C GLU A 335 29.22 17.89 14.26
N GLU A 336 28.12 18.45 14.78
CA GLU A 336 27.77 19.88 14.86
C GLU A 336 26.34 20.08 15.41
#